data_a24c0a5100e0d95d87c538a74177beca
#
_entry.id   a24c0a5100e0d95d87c538a74177beca
#
_cell.length_a   1.000
_cell.length_b   1.000
_cell.length_c   1.000
_cell.angle_alpha   90.00
_cell.angle_beta   90.00
_cell.angle_gamma   90.00
#
_symmetry.space_group_name_H-M   'P 1'
#
loop_
_entity.id
_entity.type
_entity.pdbx_description
1 polymer ?
#
loop_
_entity_poly.entity_id
_entity_poly.type
_entity_poly.pdbx_seq_one_letter_code
_entity_poly.pdbx_strand_id
1 'polypeptide(L)'
;MSRNLNTDHVKIAGAAVIWGSSGAFVKYLGLSPGVIAFFRVGIPVMALGIWFTIKRERLFRNGVKIILMASVVNAIRLFFYFIGYLNAPIGNAIIILYAWPVFAVIFSHFFLREPLPCLNQILLFMAMGGIVMVFSDKNIRLDNSVFLGMGAMLISAALNAATVVLFKHESLKFTAPQIVFFQNFAGALIFLPFLLYGMDELTLHKTSVASGYGFLIGVVGYGLFFYALRQVRASTASFLSYLEVISGVLFGVILFHESLSWNEIAGGTMIILSSVLLRK
;
A
#
# COMPACT_ATOMS: atom_id res chain seq x y z
N MET A 1 9.80 28.53 -7.26
CA MET A 1 8.58 27.94 -7.85
C MET A 1 7.74 27.36 -6.72
N SER A 2 6.73 28.08 -6.25
CA SER A 2 5.80 27.58 -5.21
C SER A 2 4.93 26.48 -5.81
N ARG A 3 5.36 25.22 -5.67
CA ARG A 3 4.53 24.08 -6.02
C ARG A 3 3.31 24.05 -5.09
N ASN A 4 2.11 23.97 -5.67
CA ASN A 4 0.86 23.88 -4.95
C ASN A 4 0.84 22.59 -4.12
N LEU A 5 1.02 22.67 -2.80
CA LEU A 5 0.91 21.54 -1.85
C LEU A 5 -0.44 20.81 -2.02
N ASN A 6 -1.50 21.51 -2.41
CA ASN A 6 -2.79 20.91 -2.71
C ASN A 6 -2.71 19.88 -3.85
N THR A 7 -1.90 20.14 -4.87
CA THR A 7 -1.72 19.20 -6.00
C THR A 7 -1.05 17.90 -5.56
N ASP A 8 -0.10 17.96 -4.61
CA ASP A 8 0.59 16.75 -4.14
C ASP A 8 -0.29 15.93 -3.19
N HIS A 9 -1.14 16.56 -2.38
CA HIS A 9 -2.18 15.87 -1.61
C HIS A 9 -3.18 15.15 -2.53
N VAL A 10 -3.62 15.80 -3.61
CA VAL A 10 -4.52 15.21 -4.62
C VAL A 10 -3.87 13.99 -5.29
N LYS A 11 -2.56 14.00 -5.57
CA LYS A 11 -1.86 12.84 -6.12
C LYS A 11 -1.86 11.65 -5.15
N ILE A 12 -1.65 11.90 -3.85
CA ILE A 12 -1.71 10.85 -2.82
C ILE A 12 -3.13 10.30 -2.71
N ALA A 13 -4.13 11.17 -2.67
CA ALA A 13 -5.53 10.76 -2.66
C ALA A 13 -5.89 9.93 -3.91
N GLY A 14 -5.43 10.35 -5.10
CA GLY A 14 -5.58 9.59 -6.33
C GLY A 14 -4.90 8.21 -6.26
N ALA A 15 -3.70 8.14 -5.71
CA ALA A 15 -3.01 6.87 -5.46
C ALA A 15 -3.82 5.96 -4.53
N ALA A 16 -4.37 6.51 -3.44
CA ALA A 16 -5.21 5.78 -2.49
C ALA A 16 -6.48 5.23 -3.15
N VAL A 17 -7.16 6.02 -4.00
CA VAL A 17 -8.32 5.56 -4.77
C VAL A 17 -7.93 4.41 -5.70
N ILE A 18 -6.81 4.52 -6.41
CA ILE A 18 -6.29 3.45 -7.27
C ILE A 18 -6.03 2.18 -6.45
N TRP A 19 -5.38 2.29 -5.30
CA TRP A 19 -5.10 1.14 -4.44
C TRP A 19 -6.36 0.49 -3.89
N GLY A 20 -7.40 1.25 -3.56
CA GLY A 20 -8.69 0.73 -3.12
C GLY A 20 -9.37 -0.17 -4.16
N SER A 21 -9.10 0.03 -5.46
CA SER A 21 -9.58 -0.88 -6.50
C SER A 21 -8.93 -2.27 -6.45
N SER A 22 -7.84 -2.45 -5.69
CA SER A 22 -7.07 -3.70 -5.63
C SER A 22 -7.93 -4.89 -5.23
N GLY A 23 -8.81 -4.74 -4.23
CA GLY A 23 -9.73 -5.78 -3.79
C GLY A 23 -10.67 -6.25 -4.91
N ALA A 24 -11.16 -5.32 -5.73
CA ALA A 24 -12.02 -5.63 -6.85
C ALA A 24 -11.28 -6.46 -7.92
N PHE A 25 -10.04 -6.09 -8.26
CA PHE A 25 -9.23 -6.89 -9.19
C PHE A 25 -8.93 -8.29 -8.66
N VAL A 26 -8.57 -8.40 -7.37
CA VAL A 26 -8.28 -9.71 -6.73
C VAL A 26 -9.52 -10.61 -6.78
N LYS A 27 -10.69 -10.07 -6.42
CA LYS A 27 -11.96 -10.81 -6.44
C LYS A 27 -12.35 -11.23 -7.85
N TYR A 28 -12.17 -10.33 -8.84
CA TYR A 28 -12.49 -10.62 -10.24
C TYR A 28 -11.59 -11.68 -10.86
N LEU A 29 -10.27 -11.62 -10.59
CA LEU A 29 -9.28 -12.52 -11.20
C LEU A 29 -9.39 -13.95 -10.66
N GLY A 30 -9.67 -14.14 -9.38
CA GLY A 30 -9.72 -15.44 -8.72
C GLY A 30 -8.44 -16.26 -8.89
N LEU A 31 -7.28 -15.60 -8.96
CA LEU A 31 -5.96 -16.23 -9.05
C LEU A 31 -5.42 -16.48 -7.64
N SER A 32 -4.49 -17.41 -7.52
CA SER A 32 -3.79 -17.66 -6.25
C SER A 32 -3.03 -16.41 -5.77
N PRO A 33 -2.93 -16.18 -4.46
CA PRO A 33 -2.29 -14.99 -3.90
C PRO A 33 -0.86 -14.75 -4.38
N GLY A 34 -0.09 -15.82 -4.58
CA GLY A 34 1.30 -15.73 -5.06
C GLY A 34 1.39 -15.23 -6.50
N VAL A 35 0.48 -15.70 -7.37
CA VAL A 35 0.40 -15.25 -8.78
C VAL A 35 0.01 -13.77 -8.84
N ILE A 36 -1.03 -13.37 -8.09
CA ILE A 36 -1.46 -11.96 -8.02
C ILE A 36 -0.33 -11.07 -7.50
N ALA A 37 0.39 -11.54 -6.46
CA ALA A 37 1.53 -10.82 -5.92
C ALA A 37 2.63 -10.61 -6.96
N PHE A 38 2.92 -11.63 -7.77
CA PHE A 38 3.88 -11.47 -8.86
C PHE A 38 3.45 -10.39 -9.85
N PHE A 39 2.21 -10.42 -10.34
CA PHE A 39 1.73 -9.38 -11.26
C PHE A 39 1.82 -7.98 -10.65
N ARG A 40 1.48 -7.85 -9.36
CA ARG A 40 1.56 -6.57 -8.63
C ARG A 40 2.97 -6.00 -8.56
N VAL A 41 4.00 -6.84 -8.38
CA VAL A 41 5.40 -6.39 -8.22
C VAL A 41 6.25 -6.59 -9.48
N GLY A 42 5.99 -7.63 -10.27
CA GLY A 42 6.76 -7.97 -11.45
C GLY A 42 6.48 -7.04 -12.62
N ILE A 43 5.21 -6.69 -12.87
CA ILE A 43 4.84 -5.76 -13.95
C ILE A 43 5.51 -4.39 -13.79
N PRO A 44 5.52 -3.73 -12.61
CA PRO A 44 6.28 -2.50 -12.42
C PRO A 44 7.78 -2.66 -12.70
N VAL A 45 8.39 -3.76 -12.26
CA VAL A 45 9.82 -4.02 -12.51
C VAL A 45 10.10 -4.18 -13.99
N MET A 46 9.28 -4.95 -14.72
CA MET A 46 9.45 -5.14 -16.16
C MET A 46 9.21 -3.84 -16.93
N ALA A 47 8.09 -3.15 -16.68
CA ALA A 47 7.73 -1.92 -17.38
C ALA A 47 8.77 -0.82 -17.17
N LEU A 48 9.16 -0.58 -15.92
CA LEU A 48 10.16 0.45 -15.61
C LEU A 48 11.57 0.02 -15.99
N GLY A 49 11.90 -1.27 -15.91
CA GLY A 49 13.17 -1.81 -16.37
C GLY A 49 13.37 -1.57 -17.87
N ILE A 50 12.35 -1.88 -18.69
CA ILE A 50 12.33 -1.59 -20.12
C ILE A 50 12.47 -0.07 -20.36
N TRP A 51 11.70 0.74 -19.64
CA TRP A 51 11.75 2.20 -19.78
C TRP A 51 13.14 2.78 -19.47
N PHE A 52 13.79 2.31 -18.39
CA PHE A 52 15.15 2.75 -18.03
C PHE A 52 16.20 2.29 -19.05
N THR A 53 16.04 1.11 -19.63
CA THR A 53 16.92 0.60 -20.68
C THR A 53 16.83 1.48 -21.94
N ILE A 54 15.61 1.83 -22.36
CA ILE A 54 15.37 2.71 -23.50
C ILE A 54 15.95 4.12 -23.25
N LYS A 55 15.76 4.64 -22.02
CA LYS A 55 16.28 5.95 -21.61
C LYS A 55 17.77 5.95 -21.30
N ARG A 56 18.43 4.77 -21.32
CA ARG A 56 19.83 4.58 -20.93
C ARG A 56 20.16 5.12 -19.53
N GLU A 57 19.19 5.10 -18.62
CA GLU A 57 19.40 5.54 -17.23
C GLU A 57 20.11 4.45 -16.43
N ARG A 58 21.14 4.84 -15.68
CA ARG A 58 21.83 3.92 -14.76
C ARG A 58 21.06 3.80 -13.46
N LEU A 59 20.49 2.61 -13.21
CA LEU A 59 19.78 2.27 -11.97
C LEU A 59 20.74 2.03 -10.81
N PHE A 60 21.74 1.17 -11.04
CA PHE A 60 22.72 0.76 -10.03
C PHE A 60 23.90 1.72 -10.02
N ARG A 61 23.85 2.72 -9.14
CA ARG A 61 24.88 3.74 -8.95
C ARG A 61 25.32 3.80 -7.49
N ASN A 62 26.31 4.62 -7.17
CA ASN A 62 26.74 4.82 -5.79
C ASN A 62 25.57 5.26 -4.89
N GLY A 63 25.45 4.65 -3.71
CA GLY A 63 24.36 4.93 -2.76
C GLY A 63 23.11 4.04 -2.91
N VAL A 64 23.11 3.06 -3.83
CA VAL A 64 21.97 2.13 -4.04
C VAL A 64 21.72 1.16 -2.87
N LYS A 65 22.68 1.01 -1.93
CA LYS A 65 22.59 0.02 -0.83
C LYS A 65 21.34 0.19 0.03
N ILE A 66 21.01 1.42 0.42
CA ILE A 66 19.87 1.70 1.31
C ILE A 66 18.56 1.40 0.60
N ILE A 67 18.42 1.79 -0.68
CA ILE A 67 17.19 1.54 -1.43
C ILE A 67 17.00 0.05 -1.74
N LEU A 68 18.09 -0.72 -1.95
CA LEU A 68 18.03 -2.18 -2.06
C LEU A 68 17.65 -2.83 -0.73
N MET A 69 18.19 -2.35 0.38
CA MET A 69 17.77 -2.81 1.71
C MET A 69 16.28 -2.54 1.93
N ALA A 70 15.77 -1.36 1.56
CA ALA A 70 14.36 -1.03 1.62
C ALA A 70 13.51 -1.96 0.71
N SER A 71 14.03 -2.36 -0.45
CA SER A 71 13.40 -3.35 -1.33
C SER A 71 13.26 -4.72 -0.65
N VAL A 72 14.31 -5.19 0.02
CA VAL A 72 14.29 -6.46 0.77
C VAL A 72 13.31 -6.37 1.94
N VAL A 73 13.33 -5.27 2.70
CA VAL A 73 12.37 -5.04 3.80
C VAL A 73 10.93 -5.08 3.27
N ASN A 74 10.67 -4.47 2.10
CA ASN A 74 9.37 -4.52 1.47
C ASN A 74 8.97 -5.94 1.03
N ALA A 75 9.91 -6.74 0.56
CA ALA A 75 9.66 -8.15 0.20
C ALA A 75 9.33 -9.00 1.43
N ILE A 76 10.08 -8.82 2.53
CA ILE A 76 9.79 -9.47 3.83
C ILE A 76 8.40 -9.03 4.34
N ARG A 77 8.07 -7.76 4.21
CA ARG A 77 6.74 -7.24 4.53
C ARG A 77 5.64 -8.01 3.79
N LEU A 78 5.80 -8.21 2.48
CA LEU A 78 4.85 -8.95 1.66
C LEU A 78 4.71 -10.40 2.12
N PHE A 79 5.78 -11.05 2.54
CA PHE A 79 5.73 -12.39 3.10
C PHE A 79 4.84 -12.46 4.34
N PHE A 80 5.05 -11.55 5.32
CA PHE A 80 4.19 -11.46 6.51
C PHE A 80 2.74 -11.07 6.17
N TYR A 81 2.54 -10.22 5.17
CA TYR A 81 1.21 -9.87 4.67
C TYR A 81 0.42 -11.11 4.23
N PHE A 82 1.04 -12.01 3.47
CA PHE A 82 0.37 -13.24 3.03
C PHE A 82 0.13 -14.21 4.18
N ILE A 83 1.07 -14.37 5.12
CA ILE A 83 0.83 -15.16 6.34
C ILE A 83 -0.39 -14.61 7.10
N GLY A 84 -0.50 -13.29 7.19
CA GLY A 84 -1.64 -12.63 7.82
C GLY A 84 -2.97 -12.99 7.17
N TYR A 85 -3.06 -12.88 5.86
CA TYR A 85 -4.29 -13.19 5.12
C TYR A 85 -4.65 -14.67 5.09
N LEU A 86 -3.67 -15.57 5.14
CA LEU A 86 -3.93 -17.01 5.15
C LEU A 86 -4.43 -17.51 6.50
N ASN A 87 -4.08 -16.82 7.60
CA ASN A 87 -4.33 -17.31 8.96
C ASN A 87 -5.34 -16.46 9.74
N ALA A 88 -5.67 -15.25 9.30
CA ALA A 88 -6.65 -14.40 9.97
C ALA A 88 -7.87 -14.10 9.09
N PRO A 89 -9.06 -13.91 9.67
CA PRO A 89 -10.21 -13.38 8.94
C PRO A 89 -9.85 -12.05 8.24
N ILE A 90 -10.29 -11.88 7.00
CA ILE A 90 -9.91 -10.75 6.15
C ILE A 90 -10.14 -9.40 6.84
N GLY A 91 -11.29 -9.24 7.52
CA GLY A 91 -11.61 -8.01 8.26
C GLY A 91 -10.58 -7.69 9.34
N ASN A 92 -10.17 -8.68 10.14
CA ASN A 92 -9.17 -8.51 11.20
C ASN A 92 -7.79 -8.18 10.61
N ALA A 93 -7.40 -8.90 9.55
CA ALA A 93 -6.14 -8.67 8.85
C ALA A 93 -6.05 -7.23 8.31
N ILE A 94 -7.13 -6.73 7.70
CA ILE A 94 -7.20 -5.37 7.15
C ILE A 94 -7.13 -4.33 8.27
N ILE A 95 -7.89 -4.47 9.37
CA ILE A 95 -7.83 -3.53 10.50
C ILE A 95 -6.38 -3.38 10.99
N ILE A 96 -5.69 -4.51 11.19
CA ILE A 96 -4.32 -4.51 11.70
C ILE A 96 -3.35 -3.96 10.64
N LEU A 97 -3.52 -4.30 9.37
CA LEU A 97 -2.70 -3.75 8.30
C LEU A 97 -2.75 -2.22 8.30
N TYR A 98 -3.94 -1.65 8.46
CA TYR A 98 -4.10 -0.19 8.49
C TYR A 98 -3.59 0.49 9.77
N ALA A 99 -2.97 -0.24 10.70
CA ALA A 99 -2.12 0.36 11.73
C ALA A 99 -0.80 0.94 11.16
N TRP A 100 -0.42 0.60 9.89
CA TRP A 100 0.84 1.08 9.30
C TRP A 100 1.00 2.61 9.27
N PRO A 101 -0.04 3.45 9.07
CA PRO A 101 0.15 4.89 9.14
C PRO A 101 0.48 5.39 10.56
N VAL A 102 0.00 4.69 11.59
CA VAL A 102 0.40 5.00 12.99
C VAL A 102 1.89 4.76 13.16
N PHE A 103 2.39 3.60 12.73
CA PHE A 103 3.82 3.31 12.74
C PHE A 103 4.62 4.30 11.87
N ALA A 104 4.08 4.69 10.69
CA ALA A 104 4.75 5.63 9.81
C ALA A 104 4.90 7.02 10.44
N VAL A 105 3.88 7.49 11.17
CA VAL A 105 3.95 8.74 11.93
C VAL A 105 5.02 8.65 13.03
N ILE A 106 5.04 7.56 13.78
CA ILE A 106 6.05 7.31 14.83
C ILE A 106 7.45 7.28 14.21
N PHE A 107 7.65 6.46 13.17
CA PHE A 107 8.96 6.32 12.54
C PHE A 107 9.42 7.62 11.85
N SER A 108 8.52 8.35 11.18
CA SER A 108 8.88 9.63 10.57
C SER A 108 9.30 10.68 11.60
N HIS A 109 8.66 10.67 12.78
CA HIS A 109 9.07 11.56 13.87
C HIS A 109 10.50 11.24 14.35
N PHE A 110 10.81 9.95 14.62
CA PHE A 110 12.12 9.56 15.10
C PHE A 110 13.22 9.61 14.04
N PHE A 111 12.98 9.10 12.84
CA PHE A 111 14.01 8.94 11.81
C PHE A 111 14.14 10.14 10.87
N LEU A 112 13.03 10.80 10.54
CA LEU A 112 13.01 11.97 9.66
C LEU A 112 12.89 13.29 10.42
N ARG A 113 12.73 13.24 11.74
CA ARG A 113 12.52 14.42 12.62
C ARG A 113 11.32 15.26 12.18
N GLU A 114 10.29 14.61 11.63
CA GLU A 114 9.05 15.30 11.28
C GLU A 114 8.31 15.74 12.55
N PRO A 115 7.78 16.99 12.60
CA PRO A 115 6.99 17.42 13.73
C PRO A 115 5.67 16.64 13.79
N LEU A 116 5.23 16.32 15.01
CA LEU A 116 4.01 15.59 15.28
C LEU A 116 3.05 16.46 16.12
N PRO A 117 2.29 17.38 15.51
CA PRO A 117 1.31 18.21 16.21
C PRO A 117 0.25 17.36 16.91
N CYS A 118 -0.18 17.77 18.11
CA CYS A 118 -1.18 17.03 18.89
C CYS A 118 -2.50 16.80 18.09
N LEU A 119 -2.94 17.79 17.33
CA LEU A 119 -4.12 17.64 16.47
C LEU A 119 -3.97 16.48 15.48
N ASN A 120 -2.79 16.34 14.86
CA ASN A 120 -2.56 15.25 13.90
C ASN A 120 -2.56 13.88 14.57
N GLN A 121 -2.13 13.80 15.85
CA GLN A 121 -2.24 12.56 16.63
C GLN A 121 -3.72 12.21 16.88
N ILE A 122 -4.55 13.18 17.31
CA ILE A 122 -5.99 12.97 17.53
C ILE A 122 -6.68 12.51 16.24
N LEU A 123 -6.39 13.17 15.12
CA LEU A 123 -6.96 12.82 13.82
C LEU A 123 -6.52 11.42 13.36
N LEU A 124 -5.29 11.01 13.66
CA LEU A 124 -4.78 9.67 13.38
C LEU A 124 -5.56 8.60 14.17
N PHE A 125 -5.78 8.81 15.47
CA PHE A 125 -6.59 7.91 16.28
C PHE A 125 -8.06 7.90 15.84
N MET A 126 -8.61 9.03 15.41
CA MET A 126 -9.96 9.11 14.84
C MET A 126 -10.07 8.29 13.56
N ALA A 127 -9.08 8.37 12.65
CA ALA A 127 -9.06 7.56 11.43
C ALA A 127 -8.96 6.06 11.74
N MET A 128 -8.11 5.68 12.70
CA MET A 128 -8.01 4.29 13.17
C MET A 128 -9.34 3.78 13.76
N GLY A 129 -10.00 4.59 14.59
CA GLY A 129 -11.33 4.28 15.11
C GLY A 129 -12.35 4.07 13.99
N GLY A 130 -12.29 4.91 12.95
CA GLY A 130 -13.11 4.76 11.74
C GLY A 130 -12.86 3.42 11.04
N ILE A 131 -11.61 2.99 10.89
CA ILE A 131 -11.26 1.69 10.27
C ILE A 131 -11.80 0.53 11.13
N VAL A 132 -11.61 0.56 12.44
CA VAL A 132 -12.16 -0.45 13.34
C VAL A 132 -13.69 -0.51 13.19
N MET A 133 -14.34 0.63 13.06
CA MET A 133 -15.79 0.70 12.89
C MET A 133 -16.26 0.12 11.54
N VAL A 134 -15.57 0.41 10.44
CA VAL A 134 -15.87 -0.17 9.10
C VAL A 134 -15.87 -1.70 9.13
N PHE A 135 -14.98 -2.31 9.92
CA PHE A 135 -14.83 -3.76 9.97
C PHE A 135 -15.45 -4.42 11.22
N SER A 136 -16.15 -3.67 12.08
CA SER A 136 -16.67 -4.18 13.36
C SER A 136 -17.78 -5.23 13.24
N ASP A 137 -18.49 -5.26 12.11
CA ASP A 137 -19.55 -6.25 11.86
C ASP A 137 -19.02 -7.63 11.47
N LYS A 138 -17.72 -7.78 11.30
CA LYS A 138 -17.10 -9.05 10.92
C LYS A 138 -16.88 -9.91 12.17
N ASN A 139 -17.41 -11.15 12.15
CA ASN A 139 -17.24 -12.10 13.24
C ASN A 139 -15.76 -12.39 13.52
N ILE A 140 -15.29 -12.03 14.71
CA ILE A 140 -13.94 -12.29 15.18
C ILE A 140 -13.89 -13.65 15.85
N ARG A 141 -13.27 -14.64 15.21
CA ARG A 141 -12.88 -15.89 15.86
C ARG A 141 -11.44 -15.74 16.33
N LEU A 142 -11.17 -16.12 17.57
CA LEU A 142 -9.84 -16.04 18.18
C LEU A 142 -9.38 -17.46 18.49
N ASP A 143 -8.60 -18.04 17.60
CA ASP A 143 -7.85 -19.27 17.79
C ASP A 143 -6.35 -19.03 17.55
N ASN A 144 -5.51 -20.05 17.79
CA ASN A 144 -4.06 -19.90 17.68
C ASN A 144 -3.60 -19.51 16.27
N SER A 145 -4.28 -19.96 15.23
CA SER A 145 -3.95 -19.60 13.85
C SER A 145 -4.27 -18.14 13.56
N VAL A 146 -5.38 -17.64 14.09
CA VAL A 146 -5.78 -16.22 13.98
C VAL A 146 -4.78 -15.32 14.69
N PHE A 147 -4.31 -15.68 15.90
CA PHE A 147 -3.27 -14.90 16.59
C PHE A 147 -1.97 -14.84 15.80
N LEU A 148 -1.55 -15.95 15.21
CA LEU A 148 -0.38 -15.99 14.32
C LEU A 148 -0.58 -15.05 13.11
N GLY A 149 -1.75 -15.12 12.47
CA GLY A 149 -2.11 -14.27 11.34
C GLY A 149 -2.13 -12.78 11.70
N MET A 150 -2.74 -12.45 12.84
CA MET A 150 -2.79 -11.07 13.35
C MET A 150 -1.40 -10.53 13.69
N GLY A 151 -0.55 -11.34 14.33
CA GLY A 151 0.84 -10.99 14.63
C GLY A 151 1.66 -10.76 13.36
N ALA A 152 1.54 -11.63 12.38
CA ALA A 152 2.18 -11.46 11.08
C ALA A 152 1.72 -10.19 10.37
N MET A 153 0.42 -9.87 10.42
CA MET A 153 -0.11 -8.66 9.82
C MET A 153 0.40 -7.39 10.53
N LEU A 154 0.55 -7.42 11.85
CA LEU A 154 1.12 -6.31 12.61
C LEU A 154 2.59 -6.07 12.24
N ILE A 155 3.38 -7.14 12.09
CA ILE A 155 4.76 -7.05 11.60
C ILE A 155 4.78 -6.46 10.18
N SER A 156 3.89 -6.93 9.31
CA SER A 156 3.74 -6.38 7.96
C SER A 156 3.42 -4.88 7.97
N ALA A 157 2.52 -4.44 8.84
CA ALA A 157 2.17 -3.02 9.00
C ALA A 157 3.38 -2.18 9.45
N ALA A 158 4.13 -2.65 10.43
CA ALA A 158 5.34 -1.98 10.91
C ALA A 158 6.43 -1.92 9.82
N LEU A 159 6.66 -3.01 9.10
CA LEU A 159 7.61 -3.04 7.99
C LEU A 159 7.17 -2.15 6.82
N ASN A 160 5.85 -2.04 6.57
CA ASN A 160 5.31 -1.09 5.57
C ASN A 160 5.68 0.35 5.93
N ALA A 161 5.46 0.71 7.18
CA ALA A 161 5.82 2.03 7.70
C ALA A 161 7.32 2.30 7.57
N ALA A 162 8.16 1.35 7.96
CA ALA A 162 9.61 1.45 7.82
C ALA A 162 10.01 1.65 6.34
N THR A 163 9.39 0.91 5.43
CA THR A 163 9.63 1.02 3.99
C THR A 163 9.30 2.42 3.46
N VAL A 164 8.14 2.98 3.85
CA VAL A 164 7.73 4.34 3.45
C VAL A 164 8.73 5.38 3.93
N VAL A 165 9.20 5.27 5.18
CA VAL A 165 10.19 6.20 5.77
C VAL A 165 11.54 6.07 5.07
N LEU A 166 12.00 4.85 4.79
CA LEU A 166 13.24 4.61 4.04
C LEU A 166 13.17 5.19 2.63
N PHE A 167 12.08 4.94 1.90
CA PHE A 167 11.90 5.50 0.57
C PHE A 167 11.72 7.02 0.59
N LYS A 168 11.11 7.58 1.62
CA LYS A 168 11.06 9.04 1.81
C LYS A 168 12.46 9.60 1.96
N HIS A 169 13.30 9.01 2.79
CA HIS A 169 14.70 9.42 2.95
C HIS A 169 15.46 9.35 1.62
N GLU A 170 15.33 8.26 0.87
CA GLU A 170 16.01 8.08 -0.41
C GLU A 170 15.39 8.89 -1.57
N SER A 171 14.18 9.44 -1.39
CA SER A 171 13.48 10.25 -2.40
C SER A 171 14.22 11.54 -2.80
N LEU A 172 15.20 11.97 -2.00
CA LEU A 172 16.08 13.08 -2.34
C LEU A 172 17.14 12.69 -3.37
N LYS A 173 17.51 11.40 -3.45
CA LYS A 173 18.58 10.89 -4.33
C LYS A 173 18.04 10.19 -5.56
N PHE A 174 16.86 9.55 -5.46
CA PHE A 174 16.24 8.76 -6.50
C PHE A 174 14.95 9.39 -6.99
N THR A 175 14.65 9.24 -8.27
CA THR A 175 13.38 9.70 -8.86
C THR A 175 12.23 8.77 -8.45
N ALA A 176 10.98 9.24 -8.55
CA ALA A 176 9.83 8.40 -8.21
C ALA A 176 9.78 7.07 -9.00
N PRO A 177 10.03 7.03 -10.32
CA PRO A 177 10.09 5.76 -11.05
C PRO A 177 11.20 4.82 -10.56
N GLN A 178 12.37 5.36 -10.19
CA GLN A 178 13.46 4.56 -9.62
C GLN A 178 13.06 3.95 -8.27
N ILE A 179 12.36 4.71 -7.42
CA ILE A 179 11.85 4.21 -6.13
C ILE A 179 10.82 3.11 -6.38
N VAL A 180 9.87 3.30 -7.31
CA VAL A 180 8.88 2.27 -7.67
C VAL A 180 9.57 1.00 -8.17
N PHE A 181 10.59 1.12 -9.02
CA PHE A 181 11.36 -0.02 -9.49
C PHE A 181 11.99 -0.79 -8.34
N PHE A 182 12.77 -0.10 -7.49
CA PHE A 182 13.45 -0.75 -6.37
C PHE A 182 12.49 -1.29 -5.31
N GLN A 183 11.38 -0.61 -5.02
CA GLN A 183 10.37 -1.10 -4.09
C GLN A 183 9.86 -2.50 -4.46
N ASN A 184 9.73 -2.77 -5.75
CA ASN A 184 9.16 -4.01 -6.27
C ASN A 184 10.22 -5.04 -6.65
N PHE A 185 11.49 -4.64 -6.80
CA PHE A 185 12.55 -5.47 -7.38
C PHE A 185 12.77 -6.78 -6.62
N ALA A 186 13.01 -6.74 -5.31
CA ALA A 186 13.19 -7.95 -4.51
C ALA A 186 11.92 -8.81 -4.47
N GLY A 187 10.75 -8.18 -4.41
CA GLY A 187 9.46 -8.87 -4.46
C GLY A 187 9.25 -9.62 -5.78
N ALA A 188 9.62 -9.01 -6.92
CA ALA A 188 9.51 -9.67 -8.23
C ALA A 188 10.34 -10.95 -8.29
N LEU A 189 11.53 -10.98 -7.71
CA LEU A 189 12.37 -12.17 -7.64
C LEU A 189 11.78 -13.25 -6.71
N ILE A 190 11.26 -12.84 -5.54
CA ILE A 190 10.69 -13.75 -4.55
C ILE A 190 9.38 -14.39 -5.05
N PHE A 191 8.53 -13.63 -5.75
CA PHE A 191 7.25 -14.14 -6.23
C PHE A 191 7.31 -14.77 -7.63
N LEU A 192 8.44 -14.73 -8.32
CA LEU A 192 8.63 -15.40 -9.60
C LEU A 192 8.35 -16.92 -9.56
N PRO A 193 8.80 -17.69 -8.56
CA PRO A 193 8.46 -19.11 -8.45
C PRO A 193 6.95 -19.35 -8.37
N PHE A 194 6.21 -18.50 -7.66
CA PHE A 194 4.76 -18.64 -7.53
C PHE A 194 4.05 -18.42 -8.87
N LEU A 195 4.53 -17.51 -9.72
CA LEU A 195 4.06 -17.38 -11.09
C LEU A 195 4.28 -18.68 -11.87
N LEU A 196 5.51 -19.24 -11.79
CA LEU A 196 5.86 -20.45 -12.54
C LEU A 196 5.02 -21.66 -12.12
N TYR A 197 4.76 -21.82 -10.81
CA TYR A 197 3.90 -22.87 -10.29
C TYR A 197 2.41 -22.65 -10.59
N GLY A 198 1.96 -21.41 -10.74
CA GLY A 198 0.57 -21.05 -11.00
C GLY A 198 0.26 -20.76 -12.46
N MET A 199 1.12 -21.18 -13.39
CA MET A 199 0.89 -20.94 -14.82
C MET A 199 -0.40 -21.56 -15.34
N ASP A 200 -0.84 -22.68 -14.75
CA ASP A 200 -2.07 -23.38 -15.12
C ASP A 200 -3.35 -22.55 -14.82
N GLU A 201 -3.27 -21.59 -13.87
CA GLU A 201 -4.38 -20.69 -13.57
C GLU A 201 -4.56 -19.60 -14.63
N LEU A 202 -3.56 -19.39 -15.49
CA LEU A 202 -3.48 -18.25 -16.40
C LEU A 202 -4.13 -18.56 -17.75
N THR A 203 -5.09 -17.71 -18.09
CA THR A 203 -5.60 -17.58 -19.47
C THR A 203 -5.11 -16.26 -20.05
N LEU A 204 -5.17 -16.09 -21.37
CA LEU A 204 -4.81 -14.81 -22.02
C LEU A 204 -5.58 -13.62 -21.41
N HIS A 205 -6.88 -13.81 -21.13
CA HIS A 205 -7.72 -12.79 -20.51
C HIS A 205 -7.26 -12.47 -19.08
N LYS A 206 -7.08 -13.48 -18.21
CA LYS A 206 -6.62 -13.28 -16.84
C LYS A 206 -5.25 -12.62 -16.80
N THR A 207 -4.32 -13.05 -17.65
CA THR A 207 -2.97 -12.47 -17.76
C THR A 207 -3.03 -11.00 -18.16
N SER A 208 -3.89 -10.64 -19.13
CA SER A 208 -4.06 -9.25 -19.57
C SER A 208 -4.61 -8.37 -18.45
N VAL A 209 -5.67 -8.83 -17.76
CA VAL A 209 -6.26 -8.10 -16.64
C VAL A 209 -5.29 -7.99 -15.45
N ALA A 210 -4.59 -9.08 -15.09
CA ALA A 210 -3.58 -9.07 -14.03
C ALA A 210 -2.39 -8.15 -14.36
N SER A 211 -1.98 -8.09 -15.63
CA SER A 211 -0.96 -7.14 -16.09
C SER A 211 -1.44 -5.70 -15.98
N GLY A 212 -2.70 -5.43 -16.40
CA GLY A 212 -3.34 -4.12 -16.21
C GLY A 212 -3.42 -3.72 -14.73
N TYR A 213 -3.79 -4.65 -13.85
CA TYR A 213 -3.77 -4.47 -12.40
C TYR A 213 -2.37 -4.11 -11.90
N GLY A 214 -1.35 -4.90 -12.26
CA GLY A 214 0.03 -4.64 -11.85
C GLY A 214 0.53 -3.28 -12.34
N PHE A 215 0.17 -2.87 -13.56
CA PHE A 215 0.52 -1.56 -14.10
C PHE A 215 -0.21 -0.43 -13.37
N LEU A 216 -1.53 -0.53 -13.22
CA LEU A 216 -2.35 0.49 -12.58
C LEU A 216 -1.94 0.71 -11.10
N ILE A 217 -1.87 -0.36 -10.32
CA ILE A 217 -1.53 -0.29 -8.90
C ILE A 217 -0.04 -0.02 -8.72
N GLY A 218 0.80 -0.77 -9.42
CA GLY A 218 2.24 -0.79 -9.18
C GLY A 218 3.00 0.37 -9.85
N VAL A 219 2.62 0.75 -11.07
CA VAL A 219 3.31 1.85 -11.77
C VAL A 219 2.60 3.18 -11.54
N VAL A 220 1.30 3.25 -11.82
CA VAL A 220 0.55 4.52 -11.73
C VAL A 220 0.32 4.91 -10.27
N GLY A 221 -0.27 4.03 -9.46
CA GLY A 221 -0.58 4.31 -8.06
C GLY A 221 0.66 4.64 -7.24
N TYR A 222 1.66 3.74 -7.22
CA TYR A 222 2.92 4.02 -6.49
C TYR A 222 3.73 5.15 -7.13
N GLY A 223 3.66 5.34 -8.44
CA GLY A 223 4.28 6.47 -9.13
C GLY A 223 3.76 7.82 -8.62
N LEU A 224 2.43 7.98 -8.55
CA LEU A 224 1.77 9.17 -7.98
C LEU A 224 2.15 9.37 -6.52
N PHE A 225 2.10 8.29 -5.73
CA PHE A 225 2.44 8.34 -4.31
C PHE A 225 3.88 8.79 -4.09
N PHE A 226 4.87 8.14 -4.69
CA PHE A 226 6.28 8.49 -4.48
C PHE A 226 6.67 9.82 -5.12
N TYR A 227 5.99 10.23 -6.20
CA TYR A 227 6.17 11.57 -6.74
C TYR A 227 5.75 12.64 -5.72
N ALA A 228 4.59 12.47 -5.10
CA ALA A 228 4.09 13.39 -4.09
C ALA A 228 4.85 13.27 -2.75
N LEU A 229 5.22 12.04 -2.34
CA LEU A 229 5.97 11.79 -1.10
C LEU A 229 7.28 12.59 -1.02
N ARG A 230 7.89 12.93 -2.15
CA ARG A 230 9.09 13.79 -2.18
C ARG A 230 8.81 15.19 -1.62
N GLN A 231 7.57 15.69 -1.75
CA GLN A 231 7.19 17.07 -1.44
C GLN A 231 6.44 17.19 -0.12
N VAL A 232 5.77 16.12 0.32
CA VAL A 232 5.00 16.09 1.56
C VAL A 232 5.69 15.28 2.63
N ARG A 233 5.29 15.46 3.90
CA ARG A 233 5.78 14.64 5.02
C ARG A 233 5.32 13.19 4.86
N ALA A 234 6.16 12.26 5.31
CA ALA A 234 5.80 10.84 5.30
C ALA A 234 4.54 10.56 6.14
N SER A 235 4.43 11.23 7.29
CA SER A 235 3.25 11.20 8.15
C SER A 235 1.97 11.63 7.43
N THR A 236 2.02 12.75 6.70
CA THR A 236 0.87 13.25 5.92
C THR A 236 0.49 12.30 4.79
N ALA A 237 1.49 11.79 4.06
CA ALA A 237 1.26 10.83 2.96
C ALA A 237 0.62 9.55 3.47
N SER A 238 1.12 9.01 4.59
CA SER A 238 0.57 7.80 5.21
C SER A 238 -0.85 7.99 5.70
N PHE A 239 -1.15 9.17 6.26
CA PHE A 239 -2.49 9.49 6.73
C PHE A 239 -3.50 9.57 5.57
N LEU A 240 -3.16 10.27 4.48
CA LEU A 240 -4.02 10.36 3.30
C LEU A 240 -4.25 9.00 2.63
N SER A 241 -3.37 8.04 2.84
CA SER A 241 -3.55 6.68 2.33
C SER A 241 -4.73 5.93 2.95
N TYR A 242 -5.29 6.40 4.08
CA TYR A 242 -6.54 5.84 4.62
C TYR A 242 -7.75 5.99 3.67
N LEU A 243 -7.70 6.91 2.71
CA LEU A 243 -8.72 7.03 1.65
C LEU A 243 -8.81 5.75 0.79
N GLU A 244 -7.79 4.89 0.80
CA GLU A 244 -7.84 3.56 0.19
C GLU A 244 -8.97 2.69 0.76
N VAL A 245 -9.21 2.75 2.08
CA VAL A 245 -10.28 1.98 2.73
C VAL A 245 -11.64 2.39 2.18
N ILE A 246 -11.86 3.71 2.09
CA ILE A 246 -13.14 4.26 1.61
C ILE A 246 -13.36 3.90 0.14
N SER A 247 -12.33 4.07 -0.69
CA SER A 247 -12.43 3.72 -2.10
C SER A 247 -12.63 2.21 -2.30
N GLY A 248 -12.01 1.36 -1.45
CA GLY A 248 -12.24 -0.08 -1.46
C GLY A 248 -13.70 -0.46 -1.17
N VAL A 249 -14.31 0.14 -0.15
CA VAL A 249 -15.73 -0.03 0.17
C VAL A 249 -16.61 0.43 -0.99
N LEU A 250 -16.32 1.60 -1.56
CA LEU A 250 -17.09 2.13 -2.71
C LEU A 250 -16.99 1.20 -3.93
N PHE A 251 -15.82 0.64 -4.24
CA PHE A 251 -15.69 -0.34 -5.31
C PHE A 251 -16.48 -1.63 -5.03
N GLY A 252 -16.55 -2.08 -3.77
CA GLY A 252 -17.41 -3.18 -3.34
C GLY A 252 -18.87 -2.94 -3.67
N VAL A 253 -19.38 -1.76 -3.31
CA VAL A 253 -20.77 -1.35 -3.59
C VAL A 253 -21.04 -1.21 -5.08
N ILE A 254 -20.17 -0.49 -5.80
CA ILE A 254 -20.43 -0.15 -7.22
C ILE A 254 -20.27 -1.37 -8.13
N LEU A 255 -19.24 -2.20 -7.92
CA LEU A 255 -18.92 -3.29 -8.84
C LEU A 255 -19.54 -4.63 -8.44
N PHE A 256 -19.77 -4.85 -7.14
CA PHE A 256 -20.30 -6.10 -6.62
C PHE A 256 -21.67 -5.97 -5.97
N HIS A 257 -22.28 -4.78 -6.02
CA HIS A 257 -23.60 -4.48 -5.44
C HIS A 257 -23.69 -4.85 -3.95
N GLU A 258 -22.58 -4.69 -3.21
CA GLU A 258 -22.54 -4.92 -1.78
C GLU A 258 -23.37 -3.83 -1.07
N SER A 259 -24.15 -4.21 -0.06
CA SER A 259 -24.91 -3.24 0.74
C SER A 259 -24.00 -2.55 1.74
N LEU A 260 -24.14 -1.22 1.84
CA LEU A 260 -23.44 -0.44 2.86
C LEU A 260 -24.09 -0.65 4.23
N SER A 261 -23.30 -1.05 5.20
CA SER A 261 -23.71 -1.08 6.61
C SER A 261 -23.61 0.31 7.25
N TRP A 262 -24.35 0.54 8.33
CA TRP A 262 -24.24 1.78 9.11
C TRP A 262 -22.83 1.99 9.66
N ASN A 263 -22.12 0.92 10.01
CA ASN A 263 -20.76 0.96 10.52
C ASN A 263 -19.77 1.40 9.43
N GLU A 264 -19.98 0.97 8.17
CA GLU A 264 -19.17 1.42 7.03
C GLU A 264 -19.39 2.91 6.72
N ILE A 265 -20.63 3.39 6.81
CA ILE A 265 -20.95 4.81 6.62
C ILE A 265 -20.33 5.66 7.72
N ALA A 266 -20.52 5.29 8.97
CA ALA A 266 -20.02 6.05 10.12
C ALA A 266 -18.48 6.03 10.19
N GLY A 267 -17.87 4.86 10.02
CA GLY A 267 -16.40 4.70 9.99
C GLY A 267 -15.77 5.42 8.82
N GLY A 268 -16.36 5.33 7.62
CA GLY A 268 -15.93 6.06 6.43
C GLY A 268 -15.98 7.57 6.63
N THR A 269 -17.05 8.07 7.27
CA THR A 269 -17.18 9.50 7.62
C THR A 269 -16.07 9.95 8.57
N MET A 270 -15.72 9.16 9.59
CA MET A 270 -14.61 9.47 10.50
C MET A 270 -13.28 9.57 9.75
N ILE A 271 -13.01 8.65 8.80
CA ILE A 271 -11.79 8.66 7.98
C ILE A 271 -11.74 9.91 7.08
N ILE A 272 -12.86 10.28 6.42
CA ILE A 272 -12.93 11.46 5.57
C ILE A 272 -12.69 12.72 6.40
N LEU A 273 -13.42 12.89 7.50
CA LEU A 273 -13.31 14.08 8.36
C LEU A 273 -11.88 14.22 8.88
N SER A 274 -11.27 13.14 9.35
CA SER A 274 -9.90 13.19 9.84
C SER A 274 -8.92 13.58 8.72
N SER A 275 -9.12 13.08 7.50
CA SER A 275 -8.28 13.40 6.34
C SER A 275 -8.41 14.84 5.88
N VAL A 276 -9.61 15.39 5.91
CA VAL A 276 -9.90 16.80 5.55
C VAL A 276 -9.37 17.78 6.59
N LEU A 277 -9.47 17.44 7.87
CA LEU A 277 -9.02 18.27 8.98
C LEU A 277 -7.49 18.21 9.20
N LEU A 278 -6.79 17.30 8.53
CA LEU A 278 -5.34 17.17 8.63
C LEU A 278 -4.67 18.49 8.25
N ARG A 279 -4.06 19.14 9.23
CA ARG A 279 -3.31 20.37 9.00
C ARG A 279 -1.89 20.07 8.50
N LYS A 280 -1.42 20.95 7.64
CA LYS A 280 -0.07 20.91 7.03
C LYS A 280 1.03 21.06 8.05
#